data_341c2ef347d45593b86d19290254c583
#
_entry.id   341c2ef347d45593b86d19290254c583
#
_cell.length_a   1.000
_cell.length_b   1.000
_cell.length_c   1.000
_cell.angle_alpha   90.00
_cell.angle_beta   90.00
_cell.angle_gamma   90.00
#
_symmetry.space_group_name_H-M   'P 1'
#
loop_
_entity.id
_entity.type
_entity.pdbx_description
1 polymer ?
#
loop_
_entity_poly.entity_id
_entity_poly.type
_entity_poly.pdbx_seq_one_letter_code
_entity_poly.pdbx_strand_id
1 'polypeptide(L)'
;VGQSVGSGVIFDKNGYIVTNNHVVSGSKEVNVSLSNGQTVPGKVVGTDASTDLAVVKIDGSDSLPVAVLGDSDALQIGETAIAIGNPLGLEFQGTVTVGVISALNRSLDDIDQRFKLIQTDAAINPGNSGGALVTADGKVVGINSAKISKEGIEGMGFAIPINQAKGVIEQLIANGKVVRAYLGVYAADKDIAARYGYQWDHESGILVMKVAKNSPLSLTDVRVGDYILSIDGKTVNTCLLYTSPSPRDRTRS
;
A
#
# COMPACT_ATOMS: atom_id res chain seq x y z
N VAL A 1 6.00 9.68 -24.70
CA VAL A 1 5.88 8.62 -23.70
C VAL A 1 6.77 9.02 -22.56
N GLY A 2 6.20 9.47 -21.44
CA GLY A 2 6.96 9.83 -20.24
C GLY A 2 7.60 8.58 -19.64
N GLN A 3 8.90 8.60 -19.36
CA GLN A 3 9.57 7.57 -18.57
C GLN A 3 9.24 7.83 -17.10
N SER A 4 8.64 6.85 -16.43
CA SER A 4 8.53 6.83 -14.96
C SER A 4 9.81 6.21 -14.40
N VAL A 5 10.39 6.83 -13.41
CA VAL A 5 11.57 6.33 -12.68
C VAL A 5 11.19 6.14 -11.23
N GLY A 6 11.66 5.06 -10.63
CA GLY A 6 11.43 4.74 -9.21
C GLY A 6 12.38 3.67 -8.74
N SER A 7 12.17 3.22 -7.52
CA SER A 7 12.99 2.21 -6.85
C SER A 7 12.23 0.92 -6.61
N GLY A 8 12.94 -0.10 -6.19
CA GLY A 8 12.36 -1.38 -5.77
C GLY A 8 13.24 -2.10 -4.77
N VAL A 9 12.69 -3.09 -4.10
CA VAL A 9 13.35 -3.90 -3.10
C VAL A 9 13.32 -5.36 -3.53
N ILE A 10 14.49 -5.98 -3.75
CA ILE A 10 14.60 -7.41 -4.00
C ILE A 10 14.39 -8.13 -2.66
N PHE A 11 13.35 -8.93 -2.54
CA PHE A 11 13.03 -9.62 -1.29
C PHE A 11 13.09 -11.15 -1.38
N ASP A 12 13.42 -11.69 -2.56
CA ASP A 12 13.50 -13.12 -2.81
C ASP A 12 14.58 -13.45 -3.85
N LYS A 13 15.35 -14.53 -3.62
CA LYS A 13 16.41 -15.01 -4.52
C LYS A 13 15.91 -15.43 -5.90
N ASN A 14 14.62 -15.76 -6.01
CA ASN A 14 14.01 -16.00 -7.31
C ASN A 14 13.87 -14.75 -8.17
N GLY A 15 14.22 -13.56 -7.64
CA GLY A 15 14.20 -12.30 -8.36
C GLY A 15 12.88 -11.54 -8.28
N TYR A 16 12.10 -11.75 -7.23
CA TYR A 16 10.92 -10.91 -6.96
C TYR A 16 11.33 -9.59 -6.32
N ILE A 17 10.75 -8.52 -6.85
CA ILE A 17 10.99 -7.14 -6.43
C ILE A 17 9.67 -6.51 -6.08
N VAL A 18 9.55 -5.91 -4.90
CA VAL A 18 8.42 -5.05 -4.56
C VAL A 18 8.75 -3.60 -4.93
N THR A 19 7.76 -2.91 -5.48
CA THR A 19 7.83 -1.48 -5.82
C THR A 19 6.43 -0.86 -5.69
N ASN A 20 6.27 0.43 -6.02
CA ASN A 20 4.95 1.04 -6.08
C ASN A 20 4.26 0.79 -7.43
N ASN A 21 2.92 0.70 -7.37
CA ASN A 21 2.11 0.59 -8.58
C ASN A 21 2.30 1.78 -9.51
N HIS A 22 2.35 3.01 -9.00
CA HIS A 22 2.51 4.20 -9.84
C HIS A 22 3.84 4.24 -10.60
N VAL A 23 4.89 3.55 -10.11
CA VAL A 23 6.20 3.43 -10.79
C VAL A 23 6.10 2.59 -12.05
N VAL A 24 5.31 1.51 -12.05
CA VAL A 24 5.21 0.53 -13.15
C VAL A 24 3.87 0.58 -13.89
N SER A 25 2.97 1.47 -13.51
CA SER A 25 1.61 1.55 -14.05
C SER A 25 1.62 1.72 -15.58
N GLY A 26 0.80 0.90 -16.26
CA GLY A 26 0.68 0.90 -17.70
C GLY A 26 1.80 0.13 -18.45
N SER A 27 2.82 -0.37 -17.73
CA SER A 27 3.91 -1.16 -18.31
C SER A 27 3.71 -2.65 -18.02
N LYS A 28 4.04 -3.50 -19.00
CA LYS A 28 4.13 -4.95 -18.82
C LYS A 28 5.57 -5.38 -18.51
N GLU A 29 6.52 -4.62 -18.98
CA GLU A 29 7.96 -4.84 -18.84
C GLU A 29 8.62 -3.52 -18.42
N VAL A 30 9.65 -3.62 -17.62
CA VAL A 30 10.44 -2.50 -17.12
C VAL A 30 11.92 -2.85 -17.18
N ASN A 31 12.77 -1.84 -17.22
CA ASN A 31 14.21 -2.04 -17.06
C ASN A 31 14.57 -1.91 -15.57
N VAL A 32 15.21 -2.92 -15.03
CA VAL A 32 15.67 -2.96 -13.63
C VAL A 32 17.18 -2.76 -13.61
N SER A 33 17.62 -1.65 -13.04
CA SER A 33 19.04 -1.38 -12.80
C SER A 33 19.44 -1.89 -11.43
N LEU A 34 20.33 -2.86 -11.39
CA LEU A 34 20.83 -3.47 -10.16
C LEU A 34 21.97 -2.64 -9.54
N SER A 35 22.23 -2.84 -8.26
CA SER A 35 23.30 -2.13 -7.52
C SER A 35 24.72 -2.38 -8.06
N ASN A 36 24.94 -3.45 -8.82
CA ASN A 36 26.18 -3.76 -9.51
C ASN A 36 26.34 -3.04 -10.85
N GLY A 37 25.39 -2.16 -11.23
CA GLY A 37 25.37 -1.42 -12.49
C GLY A 37 24.77 -2.18 -13.68
N GLN A 38 24.37 -3.43 -13.53
CA GLN A 38 23.72 -4.19 -14.59
C GLN A 38 22.26 -3.74 -14.73
N THR A 39 21.80 -3.66 -15.97
CA THR A 39 20.38 -3.45 -16.30
C THR A 39 19.82 -4.72 -16.89
N VAL A 40 18.76 -5.22 -16.31
CA VAL A 40 18.09 -6.46 -16.70
C VAL A 40 16.60 -6.20 -17.00
N PRO A 41 15.98 -6.96 -17.90
CA PRO A 41 14.55 -6.86 -18.13
C PRO A 41 13.78 -7.42 -16.92
N GLY A 42 12.74 -6.70 -16.52
CA GLY A 42 11.81 -7.11 -15.46
C GLY A 42 10.39 -7.19 -16.01
N LYS A 43 9.68 -8.25 -15.65
CA LYS A 43 8.27 -8.46 -15.98
C LYS A 43 7.40 -8.03 -14.83
N VAL A 44 6.38 -7.19 -15.07
CA VAL A 44 5.38 -6.84 -14.07
C VAL A 44 4.49 -8.06 -13.82
N VAL A 45 4.57 -8.64 -12.62
CA VAL A 45 3.81 -9.83 -12.21
C VAL A 45 2.38 -9.45 -11.85
N GLY A 46 2.22 -8.36 -11.12
CA GLY A 46 0.92 -7.85 -10.72
C GLY A 46 1.03 -6.50 -10.06
N THR A 47 -0.10 -5.80 -10.04
CA THR A 47 -0.21 -4.45 -9.47
C THR A 47 -1.48 -4.31 -8.65
N ASP A 48 -1.46 -3.46 -7.65
CA ASP A 48 -2.61 -3.09 -6.86
C ASP A 48 -2.66 -1.57 -6.64
N ALA A 49 -3.51 -0.91 -7.39
CA ALA A 49 -3.66 0.55 -7.36
C ALA A 49 -4.19 1.06 -6.00
N SER A 50 -4.96 0.24 -5.28
CA SER A 50 -5.57 0.63 -3.99
C SER A 50 -4.54 0.76 -2.87
N THR A 51 -3.48 -0.05 -2.90
CA THR A 51 -2.38 -0.03 -1.92
C THR A 51 -1.12 0.61 -2.47
N ASP A 52 -1.14 0.99 -3.76
CA ASP A 52 0.03 1.50 -4.49
C ASP A 52 1.22 0.54 -4.47
N LEU A 53 0.98 -0.78 -4.49
CA LEU A 53 2.02 -1.81 -4.53
C LEU A 53 2.02 -2.54 -5.88
N ALA A 54 3.20 -2.98 -6.27
CA ALA A 54 3.42 -3.83 -7.45
C ALA A 54 4.55 -4.84 -7.19
N VAL A 55 4.53 -5.93 -7.93
CA VAL A 55 5.60 -6.93 -7.96
C VAL A 55 6.16 -7.03 -9.36
N VAL A 56 7.48 -6.93 -9.47
CA VAL A 56 8.26 -7.15 -10.68
C VAL A 56 9.10 -8.39 -10.50
N LYS A 57 9.29 -9.16 -11.58
CA LYS A 57 10.08 -10.38 -11.62
C LYS A 57 11.24 -10.21 -12.59
N ILE A 58 12.45 -10.43 -12.11
CA ILE A 58 13.66 -10.59 -12.93
C ILE A 58 14.15 -12.04 -12.83
N ASP A 59 15.10 -12.44 -13.65
CA ASP A 59 15.72 -13.75 -13.50
C ASP A 59 16.40 -13.86 -12.14
N GLY A 60 16.11 -14.98 -11.44
CA GLY A 60 16.66 -15.26 -10.12
C GLY A 60 18.13 -15.69 -10.19
N SER A 61 18.86 -15.42 -9.12
CA SER A 61 20.23 -15.88 -8.96
C SER A 61 20.59 -15.93 -7.47
N ASP A 62 21.42 -16.88 -7.09
CA ASP A 62 21.95 -16.95 -5.72
C ASP A 62 22.83 -15.75 -5.34
N SER A 63 23.33 -15.02 -6.33
CA SER A 63 24.13 -13.80 -6.14
C SER A 63 23.28 -12.53 -5.98
N LEU A 64 21.95 -12.60 -6.11
CA LEU A 64 21.10 -11.43 -5.89
C LEU A 64 21.13 -11.00 -4.41
N PRO A 65 21.37 -9.70 -4.14
CA PRO A 65 21.28 -9.18 -2.79
C PRO A 65 19.82 -9.10 -2.36
N VAL A 66 19.40 -9.97 -1.47
CA VAL A 66 18.05 -10.04 -0.94
C VAL A 66 17.96 -9.23 0.35
N ALA A 67 17.00 -8.33 0.41
CA ALA A 67 16.74 -7.52 1.59
C ALA A 67 16.09 -8.37 2.71
N VAL A 68 16.50 -8.13 3.95
CA VAL A 68 15.87 -8.74 5.13
C VAL A 68 14.63 -7.93 5.48
N LEU A 69 13.46 -8.57 5.46
CA LEU A 69 12.21 -7.94 5.87
C LEU A 69 12.09 -7.96 7.40
N GLY A 70 11.83 -6.79 7.97
CA GLY A 70 11.63 -6.59 9.40
C GLY A 70 10.18 -6.82 9.84
N ASP A 71 9.88 -6.26 11.01
CA ASP A 71 8.54 -6.24 11.61
C ASP A 71 8.11 -4.79 11.83
N SER A 72 7.17 -4.32 11.00
CA SER A 72 6.65 -2.95 11.08
C SER A 72 5.74 -2.72 12.28
N ASP A 73 5.21 -3.78 12.91
CA ASP A 73 4.33 -3.66 14.07
C ASP A 73 5.13 -3.46 15.37
N ALA A 74 6.44 -3.79 15.35
CA ALA A 74 7.35 -3.58 16.46
C ALA A 74 7.97 -2.17 16.50
N LEU A 75 7.77 -1.34 15.47
CA LEU A 75 8.34 0.01 15.37
C LEU A 75 7.86 0.93 16.50
N GLN A 76 8.75 1.81 16.95
CA GLN A 76 8.45 2.85 17.91
C GLN A 76 8.74 4.24 17.32
N ILE A 77 7.95 5.23 17.74
CA ILE A 77 8.16 6.63 17.35
C ILE A 77 9.50 7.09 17.93
N GLY A 78 10.30 7.78 17.11
CA GLY A 78 11.63 8.23 17.44
C GLY A 78 12.75 7.27 17.03
N GLU A 79 12.45 6.03 16.59
CA GLU A 79 13.48 5.14 16.03
C GLU A 79 14.05 5.69 14.74
N THR A 80 15.33 5.39 14.48
CA THR A 80 15.99 5.76 13.23
C THR A 80 15.30 5.13 12.03
N ALA A 81 14.97 5.96 11.05
CA ALA A 81 14.40 5.57 9.77
C ALA A 81 15.35 6.00 8.63
N ILE A 82 15.73 5.06 7.78
CA ILE A 82 16.63 5.27 6.66
C ILE A 82 15.85 4.95 5.38
N ALA A 83 15.61 5.95 4.54
CA ALA A 83 14.98 5.76 3.24
C ALA A 83 16.04 5.58 2.17
N ILE A 84 15.93 4.48 1.41
CA ILE A 84 16.88 4.10 0.36
C ILE A 84 16.13 4.06 -0.96
N GLY A 85 16.74 4.64 -2.00
CA GLY A 85 16.20 4.62 -3.33
C GLY A 85 17.14 5.18 -4.38
N ASN A 86 16.60 5.35 -5.59
CA ASN A 86 17.36 5.82 -6.75
C ASN A 86 16.64 7.01 -7.40
N PRO A 87 16.70 8.22 -6.78
CA PRO A 87 16.07 9.39 -7.37
C PRO A 87 16.80 9.83 -8.66
N LEU A 88 16.03 10.23 -9.67
CA LEU A 88 16.51 10.91 -10.87
C LEU A 88 17.40 10.11 -11.83
N GLY A 89 17.44 8.78 -11.73
CA GLY A 89 18.18 7.92 -12.69
C GLY A 89 19.56 7.46 -12.19
N LEU A 90 20.34 6.89 -13.09
CA LEU A 90 21.61 6.18 -12.78
C LEU A 90 22.66 7.05 -12.11
N GLU A 91 22.62 8.38 -12.29
CA GLU A 91 23.58 9.32 -11.72
C GLU A 91 23.48 9.48 -10.19
N PHE A 92 22.31 9.16 -9.62
CA PHE A 92 22.03 9.27 -8.19
C PHE A 92 21.70 7.91 -7.55
N GLN A 93 22.25 6.84 -8.12
CA GLN A 93 22.03 5.49 -7.65
C GLN A 93 22.45 5.32 -6.19
N GLY A 94 21.56 4.77 -5.35
CA GLY A 94 21.84 4.52 -3.94
C GLY A 94 21.70 5.73 -3.04
N THR A 95 20.86 6.72 -3.40
CA THR A 95 20.58 7.84 -2.50
C THR A 95 19.96 7.35 -1.20
N VAL A 96 20.53 7.80 -0.10
CA VAL A 96 20.10 7.49 1.26
C VAL A 96 19.70 8.79 1.96
N THR A 97 18.52 8.80 2.57
CA THR A 97 18.11 9.87 3.48
C THR A 97 17.82 9.29 4.85
N VAL A 98 18.11 10.03 5.90
CA VAL A 98 17.98 9.58 7.29
C VAL A 98 17.08 10.52 8.05
N GLY A 99 16.22 9.96 8.87
CA GLY A 99 15.35 10.63 9.79
C GLY A 99 14.91 9.69 10.90
N VAL A 100 13.71 9.90 11.41
CA VAL A 100 13.08 9.06 12.43
C VAL A 100 11.69 8.61 12.02
N ILE A 101 11.17 7.60 12.69
CA ILE A 101 9.76 7.26 12.66
C ILE A 101 9.00 8.37 13.39
N SER A 102 8.35 9.26 12.65
CA SER A 102 7.64 10.43 13.20
C SER A 102 6.26 10.07 13.74
N ALA A 103 5.58 9.11 13.13
CA ALA A 103 4.31 8.59 13.60
C ALA A 103 4.01 7.21 12.98
N LEU A 104 3.12 6.49 13.64
CA LEU A 104 2.60 5.20 13.19
C LEU A 104 1.09 5.28 12.98
N ASN A 105 0.56 4.34 12.21
CA ASN A 105 -0.88 4.18 11.97
C ASN A 105 -1.58 5.43 11.40
N ARG A 106 -0.88 6.22 10.55
CA ARG A 106 -1.47 7.39 9.90
C ARG A 106 -2.50 6.99 8.84
N SER A 107 -3.69 7.57 8.97
CA SER A 107 -4.71 7.59 7.93
C SER A 107 -4.74 9.00 7.32
N LEU A 108 -4.83 9.08 6.00
CA LEU A 108 -4.92 10.36 5.29
C LEU A 108 -6.30 10.43 4.62
N ASP A 109 -7.11 11.40 5.01
CA ASP A 109 -8.52 11.51 4.59
C ASP A 109 -8.70 11.71 3.07
N ASP A 110 -7.69 12.26 2.40
CA ASP A 110 -7.75 12.59 0.97
C ASP A 110 -7.26 11.46 0.05
N ILE A 111 -6.83 10.32 0.60
CA ILE A 111 -6.23 9.23 -0.16
C ILE A 111 -6.96 7.94 0.19
N ASP A 112 -7.50 7.27 -0.83
CA ASP A 112 -8.10 5.92 -0.69
C ASP A 112 -6.98 4.90 -0.37
N GLN A 113 -6.38 5.05 0.82
CA GLN A 113 -5.34 4.19 1.34
C GLN A 113 -5.95 3.18 2.30
N ARG A 114 -5.88 1.94 1.91
CA ARG A 114 -6.37 0.81 2.72
C ARG A 114 -5.42 0.44 3.85
N PHE A 115 -4.23 1.00 3.86
CA PHE A 115 -3.21 0.78 4.88
C PHE A 115 -3.05 1.99 5.79
N LYS A 116 -2.72 1.71 7.02
CA LYS A 116 -2.25 2.72 7.95
C LYS A 116 -0.76 2.89 7.74
N LEU A 117 -0.34 4.11 7.44
CA LEU A 117 1.01 4.42 6.99
C LEU A 117 1.97 4.67 8.15
N ILE A 118 3.26 4.43 7.87
CA ILE A 118 4.38 4.93 8.67
C ILE A 118 4.68 6.35 8.18
N GLN A 119 4.78 7.31 9.11
CA GLN A 119 5.27 8.66 8.82
C GLN A 119 6.73 8.78 9.26
N THR A 120 7.55 9.43 8.42
CA THR A 120 8.96 9.73 8.69
C THR A 120 9.32 11.14 8.22
N ASP A 121 10.30 11.76 8.83
CA ASP A 121 10.92 13.00 8.37
C ASP A 121 12.15 12.76 7.48
N ALA A 122 12.59 11.50 7.30
CA ALA A 122 13.50 11.14 6.22
C ALA A 122 12.89 11.59 4.87
N ALA A 123 13.67 12.29 4.06
CA ALA A 123 13.18 12.86 2.81
C ALA A 123 12.68 11.77 1.83
N ILE A 124 11.38 11.76 1.55
CA ILE A 124 10.74 10.90 0.54
C ILE A 124 10.40 11.77 -0.67
N ASN A 125 11.04 11.47 -1.79
CA ASN A 125 10.94 12.23 -3.04
C ASN A 125 10.64 11.30 -4.23
N PRO A 126 10.16 11.84 -5.36
CA PRO A 126 10.11 11.08 -6.61
C PRO A 126 11.49 10.46 -6.91
N GLY A 127 11.51 9.13 -7.10
CA GLY A 127 12.74 8.35 -7.31
C GLY A 127 13.06 7.40 -6.16
N ASN A 128 12.86 7.74 -4.88
CA ASN A 128 12.93 6.74 -3.81
C ASN A 128 11.56 6.04 -3.56
N SER A 129 10.49 6.43 -4.28
CA SER A 129 9.24 5.69 -4.34
C SER A 129 9.45 4.24 -4.76
N GLY A 130 8.89 3.30 -4.01
CA GLY A 130 9.07 1.87 -4.20
C GLY A 130 10.32 1.30 -3.55
N GLY A 131 11.24 2.16 -3.11
CA GLY A 131 12.43 1.80 -2.33
C GLY A 131 12.11 1.46 -0.87
N ALA A 132 13.14 1.08 -0.14
CA ALA A 132 13.01 0.63 1.23
C ALA A 132 13.01 1.78 2.25
N LEU A 133 12.16 1.67 3.27
CA LEU A 133 12.38 2.29 4.56
C LEU A 133 12.98 1.22 5.49
N VAL A 134 14.19 1.45 5.99
CA VAL A 134 14.91 0.49 6.81
C VAL A 134 15.21 1.04 8.20
N THR A 135 15.33 0.16 9.16
CA THR A 135 15.81 0.44 10.53
C THR A 135 17.33 0.54 10.56
N ALA A 136 17.89 1.02 11.68
CA ALA A 136 19.34 1.14 11.86
C ALA A 136 20.10 -0.21 11.74
N ASP A 137 19.44 -1.33 11.98
CA ASP A 137 19.98 -2.69 11.79
C ASP A 137 19.76 -3.24 10.37
N GLY A 138 19.31 -2.40 9.43
CA GLY A 138 19.19 -2.74 8.00
C GLY A 138 17.99 -3.58 7.61
N LYS A 139 16.98 -3.69 8.46
CA LYS A 139 15.74 -4.42 8.14
C LYS A 139 14.71 -3.53 7.46
N VAL A 140 14.11 -4.02 6.39
CA VAL A 140 13.03 -3.30 5.68
C VAL A 140 11.76 -3.34 6.49
N VAL A 141 11.26 -2.18 6.91
CA VAL A 141 10.05 -2.01 7.69
C VAL A 141 8.94 -1.29 6.92
N GLY A 142 9.27 -0.72 5.76
CA GLY A 142 8.27 -0.08 4.89
C GLY A 142 8.72 0.06 3.46
N ILE A 143 7.77 0.35 2.58
CA ILE A 143 7.99 0.70 1.17
C ILE A 143 7.66 2.17 1.00
N ASN A 144 8.64 2.98 0.61
CA ASN A 144 8.51 4.43 0.46
C ASN A 144 7.49 4.77 -0.64
N SER A 145 6.66 5.80 -0.44
CA SER A 145 5.74 6.28 -1.47
C SER A 145 5.68 7.82 -1.48
N ALA A 146 6.30 8.42 -2.49
CA ALA A 146 6.25 9.87 -2.69
C ALA A 146 4.88 10.36 -3.19
N LYS A 147 4.06 9.48 -3.78
CA LYS A 147 2.69 9.82 -4.20
C LYS A 147 1.80 10.23 -3.02
N ILE A 148 2.11 9.75 -1.83
CA ILE A 148 1.34 9.99 -0.61
C ILE A 148 1.75 11.32 0.06
N SER A 149 2.92 11.86 -0.27
CA SER A 149 3.40 13.14 0.25
C SER A 149 2.57 14.28 -0.33
N LYS A 150 2.07 15.19 0.52
CA LYS A 150 1.39 16.41 0.05
C LYS A 150 2.42 17.37 -0.53
N GLU A 151 2.20 17.85 -1.75
CA GLU A 151 3.03 18.90 -2.35
C GLU A 151 3.09 20.14 -1.43
N GLY A 152 4.32 20.65 -1.20
CA GLY A 152 4.54 21.85 -0.41
C GLY A 152 4.63 21.63 1.11
N ILE A 153 4.60 20.40 1.61
CA ILE A 153 4.84 20.08 3.02
C ILE A 153 6.17 19.34 3.14
N GLU A 154 7.20 20.03 3.64
CA GLU A 154 8.50 19.42 3.94
C GLU A 154 8.47 18.66 5.26
N GLY A 155 9.30 17.60 5.37
CA GLY A 155 9.44 16.82 6.61
C GLY A 155 8.29 15.84 6.89
N MET A 156 7.42 15.57 5.92
CA MET A 156 6.36 14.56 6.04
C MET A 156 6.44 13.55 4.90
N GLY A 157 7.26 12.52 5.08
CA GLY A 157 7.33 11.36 4.21
C GLY A 157 6.43 10.22 4.73
N PHE A 158 6.01 9.34 3.82
CA PHE A 158 5.17 8.19 4.15
C PHE A 158 5.71 6.90 3.54
N ALA A 159 5.55 5.80 4.27
CA ALA A 159 5.84 4.47 3.79
C ALA A 159 4.72 3.48 4.13
N ILE A 160 4.53 2.51 3.25
CA ILE A 160 3.58 1.42 3.43
C ILE A 160 4.23 0.39 4.36
N PRO A 161 3.63 0.05 5.53
CA PRO A 161 4.21 -0.90 6.46
C PRO A 161 4.45 -2.27 5.83
N ILE A 162 5.62 -2.86 6.08
CA ILE A 162 6.02 -4.12 5.43
C ILE A 162 5.11 -5.29 5.81
N ASN A 163 4.61 -5.35 7.06
CA ASN A 163 3.69 -6.42 7.48
C ASN A 163 2.37 -6.37 6.72
N GLN A 164 1.88 -5.17 6.39
CA GLN A 164 0.67 -5.00 5.57
C GLN A 164 0.97 -5.28 4.09
N ALA A 165 2.16 -4.93 3.61
CA ALA A 165 2.58 -5.17 2.23
C ALA A 165 2.74 -6.67 1.92
N LYS A 166 3.20 -7.50 2.88
CA LYS A 166 3.43 -8.95 2.69
C LYS A 166 2.22 -9.66 2.10
N GLY A 167 1.03 -9.47 2.69
CA GLY A 167 -0.19 -10.13 2.22
C GLY A 167 -0.63 -9.70 0.82
N VAL A 168 -0.33 -8.45 0.41
CA VAL A 168 -0.57 -7.97 -0.96
C VAL A 168 0.44 -8.60 -1.92
N ILE A 169 1.72 -8.59 -1.57
CA ILE A 169 2.80 -9.17 -2.36
C ILE A 169 2.53 -10.63 -2.68
N GLU A 170 2.15 -11.42 -1.67
CA GLU A 170 1.80 -12.84 -1.85
C GLU A 170 0.65 -13.05 -2.84
N GLN A 171 -0.41 -12.25 -2.76
CA GLN A 171 -1.51 -12.33 -3.71
C GLN A 171 -1.11 -11.88 -5.13
N LEU A 172 -0.27 -10.86 -5.25
CA LEU A 172 0.24 -10.43 -6.56
C LEU A 172 1.09 -11.50 -7.23
N ILE A 173 1.93 -12.22 -6.47
CA ILE A 173 2.72 -13.34 -6.97
C ILE A 173 1.82 -14.50 -7.39
N ALA A 174 0.87 -14.89 -6.53
CA ALA A 174 0.02 -16.05 -6.77
C ALA A 174 -1.01 -15.85 -7.86
N ASN A 175 -1.61 -14.66 -7.95
CA ASN A 175 -2.81 -14.40 -8.76
C ASN A 175 -2.64 -13.26 -9.79
N GLY A 176 -1.52 -12.54 -9.78
CA GLY A 176 -1.31 -11.33 -10.57
C GLY A 176 -2.16 -10.12 -10.15
N LYS A 177 -3.02 -10.29 -9.15
CA LYS A 177 -3.94 -9.26 -8.63
C LYS A 177 -4.31 -9.54 -7.20
N VAL A 178 -4.75 -8.51 -6.48
CA VAL A 178 -5.33 -8.67 -5.14
C VAL A 178 -6.83 -8.90 -5.25
N VAL A 179 -7.28 -10.02 -4.68
CA VAL A 179 -8.70 -10.36 -4.61
C VAL A 179 -9.26 -9.84 -3.29
N ARG A 180 -10.24 -8.94 -3.37
CA ARG A 180 -10.91 -8.36 -2.20
C ARG A 180 -12.38 -8.73 -2.20
N ALA A 181 -12.93 -9.01 -1.02
CA ALA A 181 -14.37 -9.07 -0.85
C ALA A 181 -14.97 -7.71 -1.22
N TYR A 182 -16.06 -7.74 -1.98
CA TYR A 182 -16.74 -6.57 -2.49
C TYR A 182 -18.25 -6.74 -2.33
N LEU A 183 -18.88 -5.84 -1.60
CA LEU A 183 -20.32 -5.84 -1.43
C LEU A 183 -21.05 -5.04 -2.53
N GLY A 184 -20.39 -4.03 -3.02
CA GLY A 184 -20.91 -3.18 -4.09
C GLY A 184 -21.91 -2.15 -3.64
N VAL A 185 -21.64 -1.51 -2.52
CA VAL A 185 -22.38 -0.35 -2.04
C VAL A 185 -21.47 0.86 -1.88
N TYR A 186 -22.05 2.03 -2.03
CA TYR A 186 -21.50 3.28 -1.52
C TYR A 186 -22.19 3.52 -0.19
N ALA A 187 -21.43 3.58 0.87
CA ALA A 187 -21.96 3.70 2.21
C ALA A 187 -21.39 4.94 2.92
N ALA A 188 -22.15 5.47 3.85
CA ALA A 188 -21.74 6.55 4.75
C ALA A 188 -21.83 6.06 6.19
N ASP A 189 -20.85 6.39 7.01
CA ASP A 189 -20.98 6.35 8.45
C ASP A 189 -21.65 7.63 8.98
N LYS A 190 -21.88 7.69 10.28
CA LYS A 190 -22.58 8.81 10.90
C LYS A 190 -21.95 10.17 10.61
N ASP A 191 -20.61 10.23 10.58
CA ASP A 191 -19.88 11.47 10.35
C ASP A 191 -19.99 11.93 8.89
N ILE A 192 -19.88 10.99 7.96
CA ILE A 192 -20.06 11.25 6.52
C ILE A 192 -21.51 11.63 6.23
N ALA A 193 -22.49 10.89 6.77
CA ALA A 193 -23.90 11.18 6.58
C ALA A 193 -24.27 12.60 7.07
N ALA A 194 -23.75 13.00 8.24
CA ALA A 194 -23.95 14.34 8.78
C ALA A 194 -23.40 15.44 7.86
N ARG A 195 -22.24 15.26 7.25
CA ARG A 195 -21.64 16.21 6.29
C ARG A 195 -22.49 16.43 5.05
N TYR A 196 -23.26 15.40 4.64
CA TYR A 196 -24.17 15.46 3.49
C TYR A 196 -25.61 15.80 3.87
N GLY A 197 -25.91 16.13 5.15
CA GLY A 197 -27.21 16.55 5.63
C GLY A 197 -28.22 15.41 5.79
N TYR A 198 -27.77 14.16 5.84
CA TYR A 198 -28.63 13.02 6.13
C TYR A 198 -28.93 12.92 7.62
N GLN A 199 -30.20 12.66 7.96
CA GLN A 199 -30.58 12.34 9.33
C GLN A 199 -30.10 10.93 9.68
N TRP A 200 -29.61 10.75 10.91
CA TRP A 200 -29.11 9.48 11.40
C TRP A 200 -30.01 8.95 12.50
N ASP A 201 -30.76 7.90 12.17
CA ASP A 201 -31.81 7.37 13.04
C ASP A 201 -31.41 6.08 13.78
N HIS A 202 -30.15 5.64 13.65
CA HIS A 202 -29.65 4.41 14.25
C HIS A 202 -28.49 4.65 15.22
N GLU A 203 -28.39 3.80 16.26
CA GLU A 203 -27.26 3.85 17.21
C GLU A 203 -25.95 3.35 16.59
N SER A 204 -26.03 2.46 15.61
CA SER A 204 -24.88 1.83 14.93
C SER A 204 -25.20 1.52 13.46
N GLY A 205 -24.20 1.17 12.70
CA GLY A 205 -24.35 0.77 11.29
C GLY A 205 -23.71 1.73 10.32
N ILE A 206 -23.81 1.42 9.03
CA ILE A 206 -23.45 2.28 7.91
C ILE A 206 -24.65 2.39 6.96
N LEU A 207 -24.96 3.61 6.54
CA LEU A 207 -26.08 3.91 5.65
C LEU A 207 -25.69 3.57 4.20
N VAL A 208 -26.52 2.80 3.52
CA VAL A 208 -26.38 2.51 2.08
C VAL A 208 -26.84 3.71 1.27
N MET A 209 -25.91 4.42 0.65
CA MET A 209 -26.17 5.60 -0.19
C MET A 209 -26.46 5.23 -1.64
N LYS A 210 -25.85 4.13 -2.14
CA LYS A 210 -26.03 3.64 -3.49
C LYS A 210 -25.63 2.17 -3.55
N VAL A 211 -26.38 1.38 -4.34
CA VAL A 211 -26.01 0.00 -4.69
C VAL A 211 -25.45 0.01 -6.11
N ALA A 212 -24.25 -0.53 -6.28
CA ALA A 212 -23.60 -0.62 -7.59
C ALA A 212 -24.31 -1.67 -8.45
N LYS A 213 -24.54 -1.35 -9.73
CA LYS A 213 -25.12 -2.32 -10.68
C LYS A 213 -24.18 -3.53 -10.82
N ASN A 214 -24.77 -4.71 -10.94
CA ASN A 214 -24.04 -5.99 -11.10
C ASN A 214 -23.10 -6.32 -9.93
N SER A 215 -23.40 -5.82 -8.75
CA SER A 215 -22.67 -6.14 -7.51
C SER A 215 -23.33 -7.29 -6.76
N PRO A 216 -22.65 -7.95 -5.82
CA PRO A 216 -23.25 -8.99 -4.99
C PRO A 216 -24.55 -8.52 -4.28
N LEU A 217 -24.55 -7.32 -3.70
CA LEU A 217 -25.74 -6.81 -3.01
C LEU A 217 -26.84 -6.32 -3.97
N SER A 218 -26.53 -6.06 -5.25
CA SER A 218 -27.59 -5.75 -6.25
C SER A 218 -28.50 -6.94 -6.56
N LEU A 219 -28.10 -8.15 -6.17
CA LEU A 219 -28.87 -9.39 -6.32
C LEU A 219 -29.68 -9.73 -5.07
N THR A 220 -29.72 -8.84 -4.10
CA THR A 220 -30.44 -8.97 -2.82
C THR A 220 -31.50 -7.88 -2.68
N ASP A 221 -32.24 -7.90 -1.57
CA ASP A 221 -33.24 -6.88 -1.26
C ASP A 221 -32.66 -5.58 -0.67
N VAL A 222 -31.33 -5.47 -0.56
CA VAL A 222 -30.67 -4.27 -0.04
C VAL A 222 -30.88 -3.07 -0.97
N ARG A 223 -31.32 -1.96 -0.40
CA ARG A 223 -31.70 -0.73 -1.10
C ARG A 223 -31.00 0.50 -0.51
N VAL A 224 -31.05 1.58 -1.26
CA VAL A 224 -30.65 2.90 -0.76
C VAL A 224 -31.55 3.27 0.42
N GLY A 225 -30.93 3.72 1.52
CA GLY A 225 -31.58 4.04 2.77
C GLY A 225 -31.52 2.92 3.83
N ASP A 226 -31.11 1.71 3.45
CA ASP A 226 -30.92 0.62 4.41
C ASP A 226 -29.63 0.84 5.24
N TYR A 227 -29.61 0.25 6.42
CA TYR A 227 -28.43 0.25 7.30
C TYR A 227 -27.80 -1.14 7.36
N ILE A 228 -26.50 -1.22 7.12
CA ILE A 228 -25.70 -2.43 7.37
C ILE A 228 -25.22 -2.35 8.81
N LEU A 229 -25.80 -3.14 9.70
CA LEU A 229 -25.53 -3.12 11.13
C LEU A 229 -24.35 -4.03 11.52
N SER A 230 -24.19 -5.14 10.79
CA SER A 230 -23.12 -6.10 11.05
C SER A 230 -22.70 -6.85 9.80
N ILE A 231 -21.43 -7.32 9.80
CA ILE A 231 -20.88 -8.21 8.77
C ILE A 231 -20.20 -9.36 9.52
N ASP A 232 -20.54 -10.59 9.16
CA ASP A 232 -20.06 -11.82 9.83
C ASP A 232 -20.23 -11.73 11.37
N GLY A 233 -21.38 -11.18 11.83
CA GLY A 233 -21.71 -11.02 13.25
C GLY A 233 -20.95 -9.91 13.99
N LYS A 234 -20.11 -9.14 13.30
CA LYS A 234 -19.39 -7.99 13.89
C LYS A 234 -20.10 -6.70 13.55
N THR A 235 -20.41 -5.90 14.56
CA THR A 235 -21.02 -4.57 14.38
C THR A 235 -20.12 -3.68 13.55
N VAL A 236 -20.71 -2.95 12.60
CA VAL A 236 -20.03 -2.03 11.69
C VAL A 236 -20.51 -0.62 12.01
N ASN A 237 -19.61 0.27 12.42
CA ASN A 237 -19.93 1.65 12.79
C ASN A 237 -19.20 2.70 11.92
N THR A 238 -18.18 2.28 11.16
CA THR A 238 -17.41 3.17 10.30
C THR A 238 -17.16 2.51 8.94
N CYS A 239 -17.03 3.32 7.91
CA CYS A 239 -16.65 2.83 6.58
C CYS A 239 -15.27 2.18 6.55
N LEU A 240 -14.38 2.51 7.49
CA LEU A 240 -13.03 1.93 7.63
C LEU A 240 -13.04 0.45 8.04
N LEU A 241 -14.03 -0.01 8.81
CA LEU A 241 -14.19 -1.43 9.15
C LEU A 241 -14.51 -2.32 7.94
N TYR A 242 -14.97 -1.70 6.86
CA TYR A 242 -15.29 -2.36 5.59
C TYR A 242 -14.09 -2.83 4.79
N THR A 243 -12.92 -2.29 5.07
CA THR A 243 -11.67 -2.56 4.35
C THR A 243 -10.76 -3.53 5.11
N SER A 244 -11.19 -4.02 6.29
CA SER A 244 -10.44 -5.03 7.03
C SER A 244 -10.43 -6.35 6.25
N PRO A 245 -9.30 -7.06 6.14
CA PRO A 245 -9.25 -8.36 5.48
C PRO A 245 -10.24 -9.31 6.17
N SER A 246 -10.98 -10.07 5.35
CA SER A 246 -11.94 -11.06 5.84
C SER A 246 -11.24 -12.05 6.80
N PRO A 247 -11.93 -12.54 7.85
CA PRO A 247 -11.41 -13.59 8.70
C PRO A 247 -10.95 -14.85 7.94
N ARG A 248 -11.46 -15.08 6.73
CA ARG A 248 -11.00 -16.19 5.86
C ARG A 248 -9.57 -16.01 5.36
N ASP A 249 -9.05 -14.78 5.36
CA ASP A 249 -7.66 -14.51 4.95
C ASP A 249 -6.65 -14.80 6.06
N ARG A 250 -7.12 -15.03 7.32
CA ARG A 250 -6.27 -15.33 8.48
C ARG A 250 -6.12 -16.83 8.80
N THR A 251 -6.83 -17.70 8.11
CA THR A 251 -6.87 -19.14 8.43
C THR A 251 -6.13 -20.03 7.44
N ARG A 252 -5.23 -19.47 6.64
CA ARG A 252 -4.27 -20.25 5.84
C ARG A 252 -2.86 -19.86 6.25
N SER A 253 -2.45 -20.32 7.42
CA SER A 253 -1.05 -20.57 7.79
C SER A 253 -0.72 -22.02 7.49
#